data_f501ca709df66c5cf8a988acb4251478
#
_entry.id   f501ca709df66c5cf8a988acb4251478
#
_cell.length_a   1.000
_cell.length_b   1.000
_cell.length_c   1.000
_cell.angle_alpha   90.00
_cell.angle_beta   90.00
_cell.angle_gamma   90.00
#
_symmetry.space_group_name_H-M   'P 1'
#
loop_
_entity.id
_entity.type
_entity.pdbx_description
1 polymer ?
#
loop_
_entity_poly.entity_id
_entity_poly.type
_entity_poly.pdbx_seq_one_letter_code
_entity_poly.pdbx_strand_id
1 'polypeptide(L)'
;VYVRDQWVKAEAAKLPAGSNVLDAGAGASKYRPFFAHCQYKTQDFCRYEGPLVQYLQPIDYVCEITAIPLPDQSLDAILCTEVIEHVVDPMAVLVEFRRLLKPGGKLLLTSPLLSHLHMEPYHYYGGFTKYWYEFWLPQKGFKVDSVTPVGGPGRTCVVFGQSFYLRWSAAEKKLNLGPRLLSLLFRAPARFLVYYGLPWVLPKFDRWLGSELICSGYLVAATRPG
;
A
#
# COMPACT_ATOMS: atom_id res chain seq x y z
N VAL A 1 8.37 2.38 0.91
CA VAL A 1 7.87 2.59 2.30
C VAL A 1 8.09 4.04 2.73
N TYR A 2 9.33 4.55 2.76
CA TYR A 2 9.64 5.92 3.25
C TYR A 2 8.82 7.03 2.57
N VAL A 3 8.73 7.05 1.24
CA VAL A 3 7.98 8.09 0.49
C VAL A 3 6.50 8.08 0.86
N ARG A 4 5.89 6.89 0.94
CA ARG A 4 4.50 6.71 1.37
C ARG A 4 4.29 7.23 2.80
N ASP A 5 5.18 6.88 3.72
CA ASP A 5 5.06 7.29 5.13
C ASP A 5 5.16 8.82 5.27
N GLN A 6 6.05 9.48 4.52
CA GLN A 6 6.13 10.94 4.49
C GLN A 6 4.87 11.59 3.90
N TRP A 7 4.31 10.99 2.84
CA TRP A 7 3.06 11.47 2.26
C TRP A 7 1.89 11.33 3.23
N VAL A 8 1.72 10.15 3.86
CA VAL A 8 0.67 9.94 4.86
C VAL A 8 0.80 10.95 6.00
N LYS A 9 2.03 11.19 6.50
CA LYS A 9 2.28 12.21 7.52
C LYS A 9 1.88 13.62 7.07
N ALA A 10 2.21 13.98 5.83
CA ALA A 10 1.86 15.29 5.28
C ALA A 10 0.36 15.46 5.09
N GLU A 11 -0.35 14.41 4.63
CA GLU A 11 -1.81 14.46 4.48
C GLU A 11 -2.51 14.47 5.86
N ALA A 12 -2.03 13.70 6.82
CA ALA A 12 -2.54 13.71 8.19
C ALA A 12 -2.46 15.11 8.83
N ALA A 13 -1.34 15.82 8.63
CA ALA A 13 -1.13 17.15 9.16
C ALA A 13 -2.10 18.23 8.60
N LYS A 14 -2.76 17.96 7.47
CA LYS A 14 -3.77 18.87 6.89
C LYS A 14 -5.16 18.71 7.52
N LEU A 15 -5.39 17.62 8.24
CA LEU A 15 -6.68 17.37 8.87
C LEU A 15 -6.84 18.21 10.13
N PRO A 16 -8.01 18.82 10.36
CA PRO A 16 -8.31 19.53 11.59
C PRO A 16 -8.18 18.63 12.83
N ALA A 17 -7.81 19.22 13.97
CA ALA A 17 -7.81 18.50 15.24
C ALA A 17 -9.23 17.98 15.57
N GLY A 18 -9.31 16.76 16.08
CA GLY A 18 -10.57 16.09 16.39
C GLY A 18 -11.25 15.44 15.19
N SER A 19 -10.68 15.50 13.96
CA SER A 19 -11.24 14.81 12.79
C SER A 19 -11.40 13.31 13.04
N ASN A 20 -12.53 12.74 12.61
CA ASN A 20 -12.79 11.30 12.65
C ASN A 20 -12.07 10.62 11.47
N VAL A 21 -11.08 9.81 11.75
CA VAL A 21 -10.24 9.12 10.75
C VAL A 21 -10.35 7.63 10.91
N LEU A 22 -10.59 6.93 9.82
CA LEU A 22 -10.52 5.47 9.74
C LEU A 22 -9.29 5.04 8.95
N ASP A 23 -8.47 4.18 9.54
CA ASP A 23 -7.43 3.41 8.84
C ASP A 23 -8.03 2.07 8.45
N ALA A 24 -8.38 1.92 7.18
CA ALA A 24 -9.03 0.74 6.62
C ALA A 24 -7.98 -0.23 6.06
N GLY A 25 -7.96 -1.46 6.59
CA GLY A 25 -6.88 -2.41 6.41
C GLY A 25 -5.64 -2.02 7.22
N ALA A 26 -5.84 -1.64 8.47
CA ALA A 26 -4.82 -1.02 9.31
C ALA A 26 -3.63 -1.92 9.64
N GLY A 27 -3.79 -3.24 9.62
CA GLY A 27 -2.75 -4.20 9.98
C GLY A 27 -2.10 -3.89 11.32
N ALA A 28 -0.82 -3.51 11.30
CA ALA A 28 -0.06 -3.15 12.49
C ALA A 28 -0.35 -1.72 13.03
N SER A 29 -1.29 -0.99 12.43
CA SER A 29 -1.68 0.38 12.81
C SER A 29 -0.50 1.37 12.87
N LYS A 30 0.48 1.21 11.99
CA LYS A 30 1.75 1.96 12.01
C LYS A 30 1.60 3.47 11.83
N TYR A 31 0.48 3.93 11.28
CA TYR A 31 0.23 5.35 11.02
C TYR A 31 -0.44 6.08 12.19
N ARG A 32 -0.91 5.37 13.22
CA ARG A 32 -1.53 5.96 14.40
C ARG A 32 -0.79 7.19 14.97
N PRO A 33 0.56 7.22 15.06
CA PRO A 33 1.27 8.38 15.58
C PRO A 33 1.11 9.67 14.74
N PHE A 34 0.84 9.55 13.44
CA PHE A 34 0.66 10.71 12.55
C PHE A 34 -0.70 11.37 12.72
N PHE A 35 -1.66 10.62 13.27
CA PHE A 35 -3.04 11.07 13.52
C PHE A 35 -3.32 11.30 15.02
N ALA A 36 -2.30 11.57 15.84
CA ALA A 36 -2.47 11.77 17.28
C ALA A 36 -3.40 12.93 17.66
N HIS A 37 -3.61 13.90 16.75
CA HIS A 37 -4.53 15.02 16.92
C HIS A 37 -5.96 14.71 16.43
N CYS A 38 -6.20 13.52 15.89
CA CYS A 38 -7.48 13.06 15.34
C CYS A 38 -8.11 11.97 16.23
N GLN A 39 -9.38 11.70 16.02
CA GLN A 39 -10.06 10.50 16.51
C GLN A 39 -9.79 9.35 15.53
N TYR A 40 -8.65 8.69 15.69
CA TYR A 40 -8.19 7.64 14.81
C TYR A 40 -8.72 6.29 15.24
N LYS A 41 -9.42 5.63 14.32
CA LYS A 41 -9.98 4.29 14.45
C LYS A 41 -9.41 3.38 13.37
N THR A 42 -9.41 2.08 13.65
CA THR A 42 -8.83 1.05 12.79
C THR A 42 -9.88 0.03 12.37
N GLN A 43 -9.81 -0.39 11.12
CA GLN A 43 -10.57 -1.53 10.60
C GLN A 43 -9.60 -2.50 9.94
N ASP A 44 -9.84 -3.79 10.11
CA ASP A 44 -9.15 -4.87 9.39
C ASP A 44 -10.01 -6.13 9.45
N PHE A 45 -9.83 -7.07 8.50
CA PHE A 45 -10.54 -8.35 8.50
C PHE A 45 -9.91 -9.40 9.44
N CYS A 46 -8.64 -9.18 9.85
CA CYS A 46 -7.88 -9.99 10.82
C CYS A 46 -7.82 -11.49 10.51
N ARG A 47 -7.84 -11.91 9.24
CA ARG A 47 -7.78 -13.32 8.84
C ARG A 47 -6.44 -13.78 8.30
N TYR A 48 -5.52 -12.84 8.06
CA TYR A 48 -4.20 -13.20 7.57
C TYR A 48 -3.29 -13.65 8.72
N GLU A 49 -2.85 -14.91 8.68
CA GLU A 49 -2.00 -15.54 9.71
C GLU A 49 -0.52 -15.60 9.32
N GLY A 50 -0.16 -15.01 8.16
CA GLY A 50 1.21 -15.03 7.67
C GLY A 50 2.11 -13.95 8.30
N PRO A 51 3.42 -13.99 8.01
CA PRO A 51 4.41 -13.14 8.68
C PRO A 51 4.43 -11.68 8.22
N LEU A 52 3.67 -11.31 7.18
CA LEU A 52 3.72 -9.96 6.60
C LEU A 52 2.89 -8.93 7.36
N VAL A 53 1.88 -9.37 8.11
CA VAL A 53 1.06 -8.51 8.94
C VAL A 53 1.11 -9.01 10.38
N GLN A 54 1.37 -8.10 11.31
CA GLN A 54 1.35 -8.39 12.74
C GLN A 54 0.36 -7.42 13.40
N TYR A 55 -0.67 -7.95 14.03
CA TYR A 55 -1.67 -7.18 14.77
C TYR A 55 -1.13 -6.85 16.17
N LEU A 56 -0.28 -5.82 16.25
CA LEU A 56 0.38 -5.39 17.48
C LEU A 56 -0.54 -4.62 18.44
N GLN A 57 -1.65 -4.12 17.93
CA GLN A 57 -2.67 -3.36 18.68
C GLN A 57 -4.05 -3.92 18.36
N PRO A 58 -5.01 -3.82 19.29
CA PRO A 58 -6.39 -4.17 18.99
C PRO A 58 -6.94 -3.36 17.82
N ILE A 59 -7.67 -4.03 16.92
CA ILE A 59 -8.40 -3.40 15.82
C ILE A 59 -9.78 -2.98 16.33
N ASP A 60 -10.18 -1.73 16.11
CA ASP A 60 -11.47 -1.19 16.58
C ASP A 60 -12.66 -1.89 15.88
N TYR A 61 -12.55 -2.17 14.57
CA TYR A 61 -13.60 -2.82 13.77
C TYR A 61 -13.03 -4.02 13.02
N VAL A 62 -13.28 -5.23 13.51
CA VAL A 62 -12.90 -6.49 12.83
C VAL A 62 -14.07 -6.88 11.93
N CYS A 63 -13.98 -6.55 10.64
CA CYS A 63 -15.06 -6.77 9.66
C CYS A 63 -14.54 -6.72 8.21
N GLU A 64 -15.39 -7.07 7.25
CA GLU A 64 -15.10 -6.86 5.83
C GLU A 64 -15.03 -5.35 5.53
N ILE A 65 -14.05 -4.97 4.70
CA ILE A 65 -13.84 -3.56 4.30
C ILE A 65 -14.98 -3.00 3.45
N THR A 66 -15.82 -3.86 2.90
CA THR A 66 -17.01 -3.51 2.09
C THR A 66 -18.28 -3.32 2.91
N ALA A 67 -18.24 -3.56 4.25
CA ALA A 67 -19.41 -3.47 5.13
C ALA A 67 -18.96 -3.09 6.55
N ILE A 68 -18.48 -1.87 6.72
CA ILE A 68 -17.95 -1.38 7.99
C ILE A 68 -19.11 -0.87 8.87
N PRO A 69 -19.24 -1.30 10.14
CA PRO A 69 -20.36 -0.97 11.00
C PRO A 69 -20.28 0.46 11.55
N LEU A 70 -20.19 1.42 10.66
CA LEU A 70 -20.21 2.86 10.97
C LEU A 70 -21.37 3.55 10.26
N PRO A 71 -21.94 4.62 10.85
CA PRO A 71 -22.99 5.41 10.22
C PRO A 71 -22.51 6.06 8.91
N ASP A 72 -23.45 6.30 8.02
CA ASP A 72 -23.20 7.12 6.83
C ASP A 72 -22.67 8.49 7.23
N GLN A 73 -21.77 9.03 6.42
CA GLN A 73 -21.24 10.39 6.57
C GLN A 73 -20.69 10.69 7.98
N SER A 74 -20.02 9.71 8.58
CA SER A 74 -19.47 9.81 9.95
C SER A 74 -17.97 10.16 9.98
N LEU A 75 -17.26 10.01 8.86
CA LEU A 75 -15.81 10.17 8.79
C LEU A 75 -15.39 11.42 8.04
N ASP A 76 -14.37 12.09 8.54
CA ASP A 76 -13.72 13.24 7.90
C ASP A 76 -12.60 12.76 6.93
N ALA A 77 -11.97 11.62 7.22
CA ALA A 77 -11.00 11.01 6.32
C ALA A 77 -10.96 9.48 6.45
N ILE A 78 -10.62 8.82 5.34
CA ILE A 78 -10.28 7.40 5.30
C ILE A 78 -8.86 7.27 4.75
N LEU A 79 -8.00 6.55 5.48
CA LEU A 79 -6.70 6.07 5.02
C LEU A 79 -6.84 4.60 4.61
N CYS A 80 -6.32 4.22 3.43
CA CYS A 80 -6.31 2.84 2.96
C CYS A 80 -5.01 2.61 2.19
N THR A 81 -4.05 1.91 2.80
CA THR A 81 -2.70 1.80 2.25
C THR A 81 -2.29 0.36 1.98
N GLU A 82 -2.08 0.02 0.69
CA GLU A 82 -1.70 -1.33 0.24
C GLU A 82 -2.73 -2.38 0.72
N VAL A 83 -3.99 -2.16 0.39
CA VAL A 83 -5.10 -3.02 0.81
C VAL A 83 -6.00 -3.42 -0.35
N ILE A 84 -6.30 -2.50 -1.28
CA ILE A 84 -7.29 -2.77 -2.33
C ILE A 84 -6.89 -3.91 -3.28
N GLU A 85 -5.61 -4.20 -3.42
CA GLU A 85 -5.08 -5.35 -4.15
C GLU A 85 -5.41 -6.70 -3.48
N HIS A 86 -5.74 -6.65 -2.19
CA HIS A 86 -6.11 -7.79 -1.35
C HIS A 86 -7.62 -7.97 -1.19
N VAL A 87 -8.42 -7.21 -1.91
CA VAL A 87 -9.88 -7.27 -1.86
C VAL A 87 -10.43 -7.79 -3.17
N VAL A 88 -11.39 -8.70 -3.09
CA VAL A 88 -12.02 -9.33 -4.28
C VAL A 88 -12.74 -8.30 -5.15
N ASP A 89 -13.47 -7.36 -4.51
CA ASP A 89 -14.22 -6.30 -5.19
C ASP A 89 -13.78 -4.90 -4.71
N PRO A 90 -12.75 -4.30 -5.33
CA PRO A 90 -12.31 -2.95 -5.00
C PRO A 90 -13.36 -1.88 -5.33
N MET A 91 -14.33 -2.17 -6.23
CA MET A 91 -15.41 -1.23 -6.52
C MET A 91 -16.38 -1.13 -5.36
N ALA A 92 -16.73 -2.25 -4.70
CA ALA A 92 -17.54 -2.26 -3.50
C ALA A 92 -16.85 -1.50 -2.35
N VAL A 93 -15.53 -1.57 -2.23
CA VAL A 93 -14.75 -0.76 -1.27
C VAL A 93 -14.95 0.73 -1.51
N LEU A 94 -14.85 1.20 -2.76
CA LEU A 94 -15.04 2.61 -3.09
C LEU A 94 -16.47 3.08 -2.78
N VAL A 95 -17.48 2.24 -3.00
CA VAL A 95 -18.87 2.53 -2.64
C VAL A 95 -19.02 2.69 -1.12
N GLU A 96 -18.44 1.77 -0.35
CA GLU A 96 -18.46 1.82 1.11
C GLU A 96 -17.72 3.05 1.64
N PHE A 97 -16.55 3.36 1.13
CA PHE A 97 -15.82 4.58 1.53
C PHE A 97 -16.60 5.85 1.20
N ARG A 98 -17.29 5.87 0.05
CA ARG A 98 -18.17 6.98 -0.32
C ARG A 98 -19.33 7.13 0.65
N ARG A 99 -19.92 6.03 1.14
CA ARG A 99 -20.99 6.04 2.15
C ARG A 99 -20.50 6.66 3.46
N LEU A 100 -19.32 6.20 3.94
CA LEU A 100 -18.79 6.58 5.25
C LEU A 100 -18.27 8.02 5.35
N LEU A 101 -17.67 8.54 4.27
CA LEU A 101 -17.12 9.89 4.27
C LEU A 101 -18.22 10.95 4.30
N LYS A 102 -18.01 12.01 5.05
CA LYS A 102 -18.81 13.23 4.98
C LYS A 102 -18.64 13.94 3.63
N PRO A 103 -19.58 14.80 3.20
CA PRO A 103 -19.30 15.79 2.16
C PRO A 103 -18.03 16.59 2.49
N GLY A 104 -17.11 16.71 1.54
CA GLY A 104 -15.79 17.31 1.76
C GLY A 104 -14.74 16.37 2.38
N GLY A 105 -15.13 15.18 2.81
CA GLY A 105 -14.24 14.19 3.42
C GLY A 105 -13.18 13.64 2.46
N LYS A 106 -12.03 13.28 3.00
CA LYS A 106 -10.83 12.88 2.25
C LYS A 106 -10.65 11.36 2.19
N LEU A 107 -10.37 10.85 1.00
CA LEU A 107 -9.87 9.49 0.76
C LEU A 107 -8.38 9.55 0.44
N LEU A 108 -7.57 8.92 1.28
CA LEU A 108 -6.13 8.76 1.13
C LEU A 108 -5.85 7.29 0.82
N LEU A 109 -5.54 6.99 -0.44
CA LEU A 109 -5.41 5.64 -0.94
C LEU A 109 -4.01 5.40 -1.51
N THR A 110 -3.41 4.24 -1.19
CA THR A 110 -2.21 3.78 -1.90
C THR A 110 -2.36 2.33 -2.33
N SER A 111 -1.79 2.00 -3.47
CA SER A 111 -1.60 0.61 -3.89
C SER A 111 -0.43 0.48 -4.86
N PRO A 112 0.09 -0.73 -5.07
CA PRO A 112 1.14 -0.95 -6.05
C PRO A 112 0.63 -0.74 -7.49
N LEU A 113 1.53 -0.35 -8.41
CA LEU A 113 1.33 -0.54 -9.85
C LEU A 113 1.68 -1.97 -10.24
N LEU A 114 2.78 -2.48 -9.67
CA LEU A 114 3.29 -3.82 -9.91
C LEU A 114 3.65 -4.47 -8.58
N SER A 115 3.02 -5.58 -8.26
CA SER A 115 3.41 -6.40 -7.11
C SER A 115 3.53 -7.87 -7.50
N HIS A 116 4.45 -8.57 -6.83
CA HIS A 116 4.52 -10.02 -6.90
C HIS A 116 3.48 -10.63 -5.97
N LEU A 117 3.14 -11.89 -6.19
CA LEU A 117 2.22 -12.64 -5.34
C LEU A 117 2.70 -12.64 -3.87
N HIS A 118 1.84 -12.19 -2.96
CA HIS A 118 2.10 -12.12 -1.53
C HIS A 118 0.79 -12.16 -0.75
N MET A 119 0.82 -12.38 0.57
CA MET A 119 -0.37 -12.52 1.43
C MET A 119 -1.38 -13.55 0.93
N GLU A 120 -0.91 -14.65 0.34
CA GLU A 120 -1.77 -15.73 -0.15
C GLU A 120 -2.65 -16.28 0.99
N PRO A 121 -3.94 -16.58 0.72
CA PRO A 121 -4.65 -16.52 -0.57
C PRO A 121 -5.27 -15.15 -0.90
N TYR A 122 -5.02 -14.10 -0.14
CA TYR A 122 -5.68 -12.80 -0.23
C TYR A 122 -4.95 -11.81 -1.15
N HIS A 123 -4.47 -12.24 -2.33
CA HIS A 123 -3.85 -11.36 -3.31
C HIS A 123 -4.54 -11.53 -4.66
N TYR A 124 -5.42 -10.59 -4.99
CA TYR A 124 -6.32 -10.70 -6.15
C TYR A 124 -5.86 -9.85 -7.34
N TYR A 125 -5.11 -8.77 -7.08
CA TYR A 125 -4.64 -7.85 -8.13
C TYR A 125 -3.13 -7.60 -8.02
N GLY A 126 -2.42 -7.70 -9.15
CA GLY A 126 -0.99 -7.38 -9.22
C GLY A 126 -0.67 -5.88 -9.16
N GLY A 127 -1.68 -5.02 -9.13
CA GLY A 127 -1.59 -3.58 -9.00
C GLY A 127 -2.62 -2.82 -9.83
N PHE A 128 -2.60 -1.48 -9.69
CA PHE A 128 -3.56 -0.57 -10.33
C PHE A 128 -2.83 0.57 -11.03
N THR A 129 -3.24 0.91 -12.26
CA THR A 129 -2.67 2.01 -13.02
C THR A 129 -3.27 3.35 -12.61
N LYS A 130 -2.60 4.48 -12.93
CA LYS A 130 -3.18 5.81 -12.72
C LYS A 130 -4.55 5.95 -13.39
N TYR A 131 -4.73 5.39 -14.57
CA TYR A 131 -5.98 5.44 -15.33
C TYR A 131 -7.13 4.72 -14.62
N TRP A 132 -6.84 3.69 -13.81
CA TRP A 132 -7.84 3.04 -12.99
C TRP A 132 -8.41 4.02 -11.96
N TYR A 133 -7.57 4.80 -11.27
CA TYR A 133 -8.04 5.79 -10.29
C TYR A 133 -8.77 6.93 -10.96
N GLU A 134 -8.22 7.49 -12.04
CA GLU A 134 -8.80 8.61 -12.79
C GLU A 134 -10.15 8.26 -13.40
N PHE A 135 -10.39 7.00 -13.73
CA PHE A 135 -11.67 6.52 -14.26
C PHE A 135 -12.66 6.15 -13.14
N TRP A 136 -12.26 5.27 -12.22
CA TRP A 136 -13.20 4.69 -11.27
C TRP A 136 -13.57 5.60 -10.11
N LEU A 137 -12.65 6.41 -9.57
CA LEU A 137 -12.98 7.30 -8.47
C LEU A 137 -14.10 8.29 -8.82
N PRO A 138 -14.09 8.98 -9.98
CA PRO A 138 -15.22 9.81 -10.39
C PRO A 138 -16.53 9.03 -10.57
N GLN A 139 -16.47 7.82 -11.15
CA GLN A 139 -17.65 6.97 -11.32
C GLN A 139 -18.26 6.53 -9.97
N LYS A 140 -17.45 6.50 -8.91
CA LYS A 140 -17.90 6.20 -7.55
C LYS A 140 -18.16 7.46 -6.71
N GLY A 141 -18.25 8.64 -7.35
CA GLY A 141 -18.65 9.90 -6.71
C GLY A 141 -17.53 10.56 -5.91
N PHE A 142 -16.27 10.38 -6.31
CA PHE A 142 -15.14 11.10 -5.77
C PHE A 142 -14.60 12.12 -6.78
N LYS A 143 -14.10 13.24 -6.30
CA LYS A 143 -13.23 14.14 -7.06
C LYS A 143 -11.80 13.70 -6.81
N VAL A 144 -11.05 13.37 -7.86
CA VAL A 144 -9.63 13.08 -7.77
C VAL A 144 -8.85 14.38 -7.55
N ASP A 145 -8.15 14.51 -6.44
CA ASP A 145 -7.33 15.67 -6.13
C ASP A 145 -5.89 15.47 -6.67
N SER A 146 -5.33 14.26 -6.52
CA SER A 146 -4.02 13.90 -7.06
C SER A 146 -3.85 12.39 -7.22
N VAL A 147 -3.05 11.99 -8.22
CA VAL A 147 -2.51 10.63 -8.41
C VAL A 147 -1.02 10.76 -8.65
N THR A 148 -0.22 10.47 -7.65
CA THR A 148 1.23 10.70 -7.67
C THR A 148 1.97 9.36 -7.71
N PRO A 149 2.82 9.12 -8.73
CA PRO A 149 3.63 7.90 -8.80
C PRO A 149 4.71 7.87 -7.72
N VAL A 150 5.01 6.70 -7.20
CA VAL A 150 6.07 6.47 -6.20
C VAL A 150 7.24 5.75 -6.83
N GLY A 151 8.41 6.40 -6.79
CA GLY A 151 9.63 5.86 -7.41
C GLY A 151 9.60 6.01 -8.93
N GLY A 152 10.49 5.26 -9.57
CA GLY A 152 10.60 5.18 -11.03
C GLY A 152 11.10 3.79 -11.42
N PRO A 153 11.46 3.57 -12.70
CA PRO A 153 11.91 2.28 -13.22
C PRO A 153 13.07 1.68 -12.41
N GLY A 154 14.07 2.47 -12.08
CA GLY A 154 15.23 2.02 -11.31
C GLY A 154 14.88 1.56 -9.90
N ARG A 155 14.06 2.33 -9.19
CA ARG A 155 13.57 1.95 -7.86
C ARG A 155 12.69 0.71 -7.91
N THR A 156 11.84 0.59 -8.92
CA THR A 156 11.00 -0.59 -9.15
C THR A 156 11.85 -1.82 -9.39
N CYS A 157 12.89 -1.74 -10.23
CA CYS A 157 13.84 -2.83 -10.44
C CYS A 157 14.55 -3.26 -9.14
N VAL A 158 14.91 -2.30 -8.27
CA VAL A 158 15.49 -2.61 -6.95
C VAL A 158 14.53 -3.45 -6.11
N VAL A 159 13.26 -3.04 -6.02
CA VAL A 159 12.23 -3.76 -5.22
C VAL A 159 12.04 -5.19 -5.74
N PHE A 160 11.93 -5.36 -7.06
CA PHE A 160 11.81 -6.69 -7.68
C PHE A 160 13.07 -7.54 -7.49
N GLY A 161 14.27 -6.96 -7.62
CA GLY A 161 15.53 -7.64 -7.37
C GLY A 161 15.63 -8.14 -5.93
N GLN A 162 15.25 -7.34 -4.96
CA GLN A 162 15.22 -7.71 -3.53
C GLN A 162 14.21 -8.84 -3.28
N SER A 163 13.02 -8.76 -3.86
CA SER A 163 11.99 -9.80 -3.76
C SER A 163 12.45 -11.11 -4.39
N PHE A 164 13.08 -11.04 -5.57
CA PHE A 164 13.68 -12.21 -6.22
C PHE A 164 14.75 -12.87 -5.34
N TYR A 165 15.66 -12.07 -4.79
CA TYR A 165 16.72 -12.57 -3.91
C TYR A 165 16.15 -13.28 -2.67
N LEU A 166 15.14 -12.71 -2.03
CA LEU A 166 14.49 -13.32 -0.86
C LEU A 166 13.86 -14.67 -1.20
N ARG A 167 13.15 -14.77 -2.34
CA ARG A 167 12.53 -16.01 -2.82
C ARG A 167 13.58 -17.06 -3.20
N TRP A 168 14.63 -16.65 -3.90
CA TRP A 168 15.77 -17.53 -4.19
C TRP A 168 16.39 -18.08 -2.91
N SER A 169 16.70 -17.21 -1.95
CA SER A 169 17.26 -17.59 -0.65
C SER A 169 16.37 -18.56 0.14
N ALA A 170 15.05 -18.43 0.02
CA ALA A 170 14.10 -19.36 0.64
C ALA A 170 14.03 -20.71 -0.10
N ALA A 171 14.03 -20.69 -1.45
CA ALA A 171 14.00 -21.88 -2.28
C ALA A 171 15.28 -22.72 -2.14
N GLU A 172 16.44 -22.06 -1.99
CA GLU A 172 17.73 -22.70 -1.80
C GLU A 172 17.76 -23.68 -0.61
N LYS A 173 17.04 -23.37 0.46
CA LYS A 173 16.95 -24.24 1.65
C LYS A 173 16.34 -25.61 1.35
N LYS A 174 15.58 -25.73 0.25
CA LYS A 174 14.90 -26.95 -0.20
C LYS A 174 15.74 -27.75 -1.21
N LEU A 175 16.90 -27.22 -1.65
CA LEU A 175 17.76 -27.90 -2.62
C LEU A 175 18.60 -29.00 -1.96
N ASN A 176 18.95 -30.02 -2.76
CA ASN A 176 19.95 -31.03 -2.40
C ASN A 176 21.34 -30.39 -2.24
N LEU A 177 22.26 -31.08 -1.58
CA LEU A 177 23.55 -30.54 -1.15
C LEU A 177 24.38 -29.93 -2.29
N GLY A 178 24.52 -30.60 -3.43
CA GLY A 178 25.33 -30.12 -4.55
C GLY A 178 24.84 -28.77 -5.13
N PRO A 179 23.60 -28.68 -5.64
CA PRO A 179 23.04 -27.42 -6.12
C PRO A 179 23.00 -26.30 -5.04
N ARG A 180 22.83 -26.68 -3.78
CA ARG A 180 22.85 -25.73 -2.66
C ARG A 180 24.24 -25.11 -2.44
N LEU A 181 25.30 -25.92 -2.48
CA LEU A 181 26.68 -25.44 -2.36
C LEU A 181 27.05 -24.50 -3.51
N LEU A 182 26.65 -24.82 -4.74
CA LEU A 182 26.82 -23.92 -5.89
C LEU A 182 26.09 -22.61 -5.72
N SER A 183 24.84 -22.65 -5.26
CA SER A 183 24.03 -21.45 -4.99
C SER A 183 24.68 -20.53 -3.94
N LEU A 184 25.29 -21.10 -2.91
CA LEU A 184 25.99 -20.34 -1.85
C LEU A 184 27.15 -19.48 -2.39
N LEU A 185 27.86 -19.93 -3.44
CA LEU A 185 28.94 -19.15 -4.06
C LEU A 185 28.45 -17.81 -4.63
N PHE A 186 27.23 -17.78 -5.16
CA PHE A 186 26.64 -16.59 -5.75
C PHE A 186 25.84 -15.74 -4.77
N ARG A 187 25.53 -16.28 -3.60
CA ARG A 187 24.62 -15.63 -2.63
C ARG A 187 25.18 -14.35 -2.04
N ALA A 188 26.46 -14.34 -1.62
CA ALA A 188 27.08 -13.16 -1.04
C ALA A 188 27.23 -12.01 -2.05
N PRO A 189 27.77 -12.22 -3.28
CA PRO A 189 27.83 -11.16 -4.28
C PRO A 189 26.43 -10.71 -4.74
N ALA A 190 25.46 -11.63 -4.91
CA ALA A 190 24.08 -11.27 -5.25
C ALA A 190 23.43 -10.43 -4.15
N ARG A 191 23.64 -10.77 -2.87
CA ARG A 191 23.16 -9.98 -1.74
C ARG A 191 23.74 -8.57 -1.77
N PHE A 192 25.04 -8.45 -1.96
CA PHE A 192 25.71 -7.15 -2.04
C PHE A 192 25.14 -6.32 -3.20
N LEU A 193 25.04 -6.91 -4.38
CA LEU A 193 24.49 -6.23 -5.57
C LEU A 193 23.07 -5.73 -5.31
N VAL A 194 22.17 -6.59 -4.82
CA VAL A 194 20.72 -6.30 -4.66
C VAL A 194 20.45 -5.33 -3.54
N TYR A 195 21.20 -5.38 -2.44
CA TYR A 195 20.93 -4.54 -1.26
C TYR A 195 21.78 -3.27 -1.20
N TYR A 196 22.87 -3.17 -1.93
CA TYR A 196 23.78 -2.02 -1.91
C TYR A 196 24.07 -1.47 -3.31
N GLY A 197 24.46 -2.30 -4.29
CA GLY A 197 24.83 -1.86 -5.62
C GLY A 197 23.67 -1.28 -6.41
N LEU A 198 22.62 -2.08 -6.64
CA LEU A 198 21.43 -1.63 -7.39
C LEU A 198 20.70 -0.44 -6.71
N PRO A 199 20.46 -0.44 -5.39
CA PRO A 199 19.84 0.71 -4.71
C PRO A 199 20.64 2.00 -4.80
N TRP A 200 21.97 1.91 -4.92
CA TRP A 200 22.84 3.08 -5.06
C TRP A 200 22.86 3.64 -6.48
N VAL A 201 22.75 2.78 -7.50
CA VAL A 201 22.88 3.16 -8.93
C VAL A 201 21.53 3.47 -9.56
N LEU A 202 20.59 2.51 -9.54
CA LEU A 202 19.39 2.54 -10.36
C LEU A 202 18.45 3.74 -10.07
N PRO A 203 18.21 4.17 -8.83
CA PRO A 203 17.35 5.32 -8.58
C PRO A 203 17.87 6.65 -9.14
N LYS A 204 19.16 6.74 -9.47
CA LYS A 204 19.73 7.93 -10.12
C LYS A 204 19.23 8.13 -11.55
N PHE A 205 18.86 7.03 -12.22
CA PHE A 205 18.30 7.06 -13.56
C PHE A 205 16.80 7.40 -13.58
N ASP A 206 16.10 7.31 -12.45
CA ASP A 206 14.66 7.62 -12.36
C ASP A 206 14.35 9.04 -12.86
N ARG A 207 15.28 10.00 -12.64
CA ARG A 207 15.13 11.38 -13.13
C ARG A 207 15.10 11.49 -14.64
N TRP A 208 15.77 10.58 -15.35
CA TRP A 208 15.89 10.61 -16.82
C TRP A 208 14.83 9.75 -17.49
N LEU A 209 14.45 8.65 -16.84
CA LEU A 209 13.49 7.68 -17.38
C LEU A 209 12.03 8.07 -17.11
N GLY A 210 11.80 9.00 -16.17
CA GLY A 210 10.46 9.39 -15.73
C GLY A 210 9.77 8.33 -14.89
N SER A 211 8.88 8.75 -14.01
CA SER A 211 8.10 7.84 -13.15
C SER A 211 6.74 7.47 -13.72
N GLU A 212 6.35 8.03 -14.85
CA GLU A 212 4.99 7.86 -15.39
C GLU A 212 4.75 6.49 -16.01
N LEU A 213 5.77 5.89 -16.64
CA LEU A 213 5.65 4.60 -17.33
C LEU A 213 5.79 3.42 -16.40
N ILE A 214 6.76 3.48 -15.48
CA ILE A 214 7.03 2.42 -14.50
C ILE A 214 7.31 3.06 -13.16
N CYS A 215 6.49 2.73 -12.16
CA CYS A 215 6.66 3.14 -10.77
C CYS A 215 6.30 1.97 -9.83
N SER A 216 6.64 2.09 -8.57
CA SER A 216 6.31 1.04 -7.58
C SER A 216 4.83 1.02 -7.24
N GLY A 217 4.15 2.17 -7.32
CA GLY A 217 2.73 2.33 -7.01
C GLY A 217 2.32 3.79 -7.03
N TYR A 218 1.14 4.07 -6.52
CA TYR A 218 0.57 5.42 -6.50
C TYR A 218 0.15 5.86 -5.11
N LEU A 219 0.27 7.16 -4.86
CA LEU A 219 -0.33 7.90 -3.75
C LEU A 219 -1.50 8.68 -4.32
N VAL A 220 -2.69 8.40 -3.83
CA VAL A 220 -3.93 8.96 -4.37
C VAL A 220 -4.67 9.71 -3.27
N ALA A 221 -4.94 10.99 -3.51
CA ALA A 221 -5.83 11.78 -2.71
C ALA A 221 -7.10 12.10 -3.52
N ALA A 222 -8.23 11.86 -2.90
CA ALA A 222 -9.53 12.18 -3.48
C ALA A 222 -10.46 12.79 -2.42
N THR A 223 -11.47 13.52 -2.88
CA THR A 223 -12.45 14.18 -2.01
C THR A 223 -13.85 13.67 -2.36
N ARG A 224 -14.67 13.36 -1.36
CA ARG A 224 -16.11 13.24 -1.55
C ARG A 224 -16.69 14.64 -1.79
N PRO A 225 -17.22 14.98 -2.99
CA PRO A 225 -17.89 16.27 -3.19
C PRO A 225 -19.13 16.42 -2.30
N GLY A 226 -19.54 17.67 -2.10
CA GLY A 226 -20.75 18.00 -1.37
C GLY A 226 -22.04 17.62 -2.11
#